data_c51f5525c67293b6bc0276a655725484
#
_entry.id   c51f5525c67293b6bc0276a655725484
#
_cell.length_a   1.000
_cell.length_b   1.000
_cell.length_c   1.000
_cell.angle_alpha   90.00
_cell.angle_beta   90.00
_cell.angle_gamma   90.00
#
_symmetry.space_group_name_H-M   'P 1'
#
loop_
_entity.id
_entity.type
_entity.pdbx_description
1 polymer ?
#
loop_
_entity_poly.entity_id
_entity_poly.type
_entity_poly.pdbx_seq_one_letter_code
_entity_poly.pdbx_strand_id
1 'polypeptide(L)'
;MSRMSRSSFILVLAALASFVRVASIAAQELGTPDEAKAMLDRAIAALKSDEPGALSKFNDPSDQQFHDHDLYVFCFDASDGKITADSSTGLRGIDIRTLKLKDDPMGQRAYDIVQSAPQESVRTLDYSFPKPGTMEPAPKQFLEARVGNQSCGVAYYQ
;
A
#
# COMPACT_ATOMS: atom_id res chain seq x y z
N MET A 1 3.19 -85.62 -26.92
CA MET A 1 3.39 -85.25 -25.49
C MET A 1 4.13 -83.96 -25.46
N SER A 2 3.45 -82.84 -25.25
CA SER A 2 4.11 -81.57 -25.02
C SER A 2 3.16 -80.63 -24.25
N ARG A 3 3.59 -80.19 -23.10
CA ARG A 3 2.83 -79.40 -22.14
C ARG A 3 2.77 -77.93 -22.55
N MET A 4 1.59 -77.39 -22.68
CA MET A 4 1.33 -75.98 -22.83
C MET A 4 1.59 -75.25 -21.50
N SER A 5 2.50 -74.32 -21.53
CA SER A 5 2.75 -73.35 -20.46
C SER A 5 1.86 -72.14 -20.63
N ARG A 6 1.00 -71.85 -19.63
CA ARG A 6 0.16 -70.64 -19.60
C ARG A 6 0.93 -69.52 -18.91
N SER A 7 1.39 -68.54 -19.69
CA SER A 7 1.95 -67.31 -19.17
C SER A 7 0.81 -66.34 -18.84
N SER A 8 0.61 -66.04 -17.58
CA SER A 8 -0.32 -65.02 -17.09
C SER A 8 0.28 -63.65 -17.29
N PHE A 9 -0.30 -62.85 -18.15
CA PHE A 9 0.01 -61.42 -18.23
C PHE A 9 -0.77 -60.68 -17.14
N ILE A 10 -0.01 -60.16 -16.15
CA ILE A 10 -0.52 -59.25 -15.13
C ILE A 10 -0.41 -57.86 -15.71
N LEU A 11 -1.54 -57.25 -16.04
CA LEU A 11 -1.69 -55.82 -16.40
C LEU A 11 -1.64 -55.01 -15.11
N VAL A 12 -0.55 -54.31 -14.89
CA VAL A 12 -0.43 -53.28 -13.82
C VAL A 12 -0.98 -51.97 -14.39
N LEU A 13 -2.18 -51.62 -14.00
CA LEU A 13 -2.75 -50.26 -14.24
C LEU A 13 -2.08 -49.32 -13.22
N ALA A 14 -1.13 -48.53 -13.67
CA ALA A 14 -0.61 -47.39 -12.91
C ALA A 14 -1.58 -46.23 -13.04
N ALA A 15 -2.41 -45.96 -12.02
CA ALA A 15 -3.25 -44.78 -11.92
C ALA A 15 -2.38 -43.58 -11.57
N LEU A 16 -2.10 -42.74 -12.57
CA LEU A 16 -1.50 -41.41 -12.38
C LEU A 16 -2.55 -40.47 -11.76
N ALA A 17 -2.54 -40.35 -10.44
CA ALA A 17 -3.29 -39.32 -9.74
C ALA A 17 -2.59 -37.96 -9.97
N SER A 18 -3.08 -37.19 -10.94
CA SER A 18 -2.66 -35.81 -11.15
C SER A 18 -3.20 -34.94 -10.01
N PHE A 19 -2.34 -34.63 -9.04
CA PHE A 19 -2.62 -33.62 -8.03
C PHE A 19 -2.65 -32.23 -8.70
N VAL A 20 -3.83 -31.74 -9.04
CA VAL A 20 -4.04 -30.35 -9.39
C VAL A 20 -3.82 -29.53 -8.11
N ARG A 21 -2.64 -28.92 -7.98
CA ARG A 21 -2.40 -27.92 -6.95
C ARG A 21 -3.20 -26.68 -7.33
N VAL A 22 -4.33 -26.47 -6.69
CA VAL A 22 -5.03 -25.18 -6.70
C VAL A 22 -4.12 -24.22 -5.91
N ALA A 23 -3.38 -23.39 -6.61
CA ALA A 23 -2.72 -22.26 -5.98
C ALA A 23 -3.82 -21.34 -5.47
N SER A 24 -4.06 -21.33 -4.16
CA SER A 24 -4.87 -20.30 -3.53
C SER A 24 -4.15 -18.98 -3.81
N ILE A 25 -4.76 -18.09 -4.60
CA ILE A 25 -4.35 -16.70 -4.68
C ILE A 25 -4.68 -16.15 -3.30
N ALA A 26 -3.68 -16.06 -2.43
CA ALA A 26 -3.84 -15.37 -1.17
C ALA A 26 -4.24 -13.92 -1.51
N ALA A 27 -5.43 -13.51 -1.10
CA ALA A 27 -5.80 -12.10 -1.18
C ALA A 27 -4.73 -11.31 -0.42
N GLN A 28 -4.23 -10.24 -1.03
CA GLN A 28 -3.25 -9.39 -0.36
C GLN A 28 -3.88 -8.86 0.93
N GLU A 29 -3.23 -9.14 2.05
CA GLU A 29 -3.68 -8.65 3.34
C GLU A 29 -3.58 -7.12 3.35
N LEU A 30 -4.68 -6.46 3.72
CA LEU A 30 -4.73 -5.00 3.78
C LEU A 30 -4.38 -4.54 5.19
N GLY A 31 -3.68 -3.43 5.29
CA GLY A 31 -3.39 -2.82 6.58
C GLY A 31 -4.64 -2.27 7.26
N THR A 32 -4.65 -2.31 8.59
CA THR A 32 -5.74 -1.85 9.44
C THR A 32 -5.65 -0.35 9.77
N PRO A 33 -6.75 0.28 10.23
CA PRO A 33 -6.73 1.66 10.74
C PRO A 33 -5.70 1.90 11.84
N ASP A 34 -5.55 0.94 12.77
CA ASP A 34 -4.60 1.05 13.89
C ASP A 34 -3.15 0.97 13.42
N GLU A 35 -2.86 0.11 12.45
CA GLU A 35 -1.52 0.02 11.82
C GLU A 35 -1.19 1.28 11.03
N ALA A 36 -2.17 1.83 10.29
CA ALA A 36 -2.00 3.09 9.57
C ALA A 36 -1.70 4.25 10.53
N LYS A 37 -2.46 4.33 11.64
CA LYS A 37 -2.21 5.33 12.67
C LYS A 37 -0.83 5.16 13.32
N ALA A 38 -0.46 3.94 13.68
CA ALA A 38 0.85 3.65 14.27
C ALA A 38 2.00 3.98 13.32
N MET A 39 1.84 3.73 12.02
CA MET A 39 2.82 4.12 11.00
C MET A 39 2.94 5.63 10.89
N LEU A 40 1.83 6.37 10.90
CA LEU A 40 1.83 7.84 10.90
C LEU A 40 2.50 8.41 12.15
N ASP A 41 2.23 7.87 13.35
CA ASP A 41 2.86 8.31 14.59
C ASP A 41 4.40 8.11 14.53
N ARG A 42 4.88 6.99 13.96
CA ARG A 42 6.31 6.77 13.71
C ARG A 42 6.89 7.76 12.68
N ALA A 43 6.13 8.06 11.63
CA ALA A 43 6.56 9.02 10.61
C ALA A 43 6.70 10.43 11.19
N ILE A 44 5.75 10.88 12.01
CA ILE A 44 5.83 12.17 12.72
C ILE A 44 7.09 12.24 13.61
N ALA A 45 7.36 11.18 14.37
CA ALA A 45 8.55 11.10 15.24
C ALA A 45 9.85 11.14 14.43
N ALA A 46 9.91 10.43 13.30
CA ALA A 46 11.07 10.41 12.41
C ALA A 46 11.33 11.80 11.78
N LEU A 47 10.30 12.49 11.28
CA LEU A 47 10.41 13.83 10.71
C LEU A 47 10.92 14.85 11.74
N LYS A 48 10.47 14.77 12.97
CA LYS A 48 10.93 15.66 14.07
C LYS A 48 12.39 15.43 14.44
N SER A 49 12.88 14.22 14.28
CA SER A 49 14.25 13.86 14.62
C SER A 49 15.23 14.20 13.51
N ASP A 50 14.91 13.82 12.27
CA ASP A 50 15.75 13.99 11.08
C ASP A 50 14.87 13.97 9.82
N GLU A 51 14.42 15.13 9.36
CA GLU A 51 13.52 15.22 8.19
C GLU A 51 14.14 14.61 6.92
N PRO A 52 15.38 14.93 6.50
CA PRO A 52 15.96 14.34 5.29
C PRO A 52 16.12 12.81 5.39
N GLY A 53 16.55 12.32 6.54
CA GLY A 53 16.68 10.88 6.78
C GLY A 53 15.32 10.17 6.79
N ALA A 54 14.29 10.80 7.37
CA ALA A 54 12.93 10.28 7.37
C ALA A 54 12.37 10.17 5.93
N LEU A 55 12.46 11.24 5.13
CA LEU A 55 12.02 11.24 3.73
C LEU A 55 12.76 10.19 2.89
N SER A 56 14.04 9.95 3.15
CA SER A 56 14.79 8.88 2.49
C SER A 56 14.20 7.51 2.79
N LYS A 57 13.86 7.22 4.06
CA LYS A 57 13.23 5.96 4.48
C LYS A 57 11.82 5.80 3.91
N PHE A 58 11.01 6.87 3.90
CA PHE A 58 9.64 6.82 3.34
C PHE A 58 9.63 6.53 1.83
N ASN A 59 10.72 6.85 1.13
CA ASN A 59 10.91 6.57 -0.29
C ASN A 59 11.52 5.18 -0.56
N ASP A 60 11.91 4.44 0.47
CA ASP A 60 12.45 3.09 0.36
C ASP A 60 11.32 2.06 0.56
N PRO A 61 10.86 1.39 -0.50
CA PRO A 61 9.78 0.39 -0.38
C PRO A 61 10.21 -0.87 0.40
N SER A 62 11.51 -1.03 0.71
CA SER A 62 12.03 -2.13 1.53
C SER A 62 12.05 -1.82 3.02
N ASP A 63 11.85 -0.56 3.42
CA ASP A 63 11.77 -0.17 4.84
C ASP A 63 10.38 -0.52 5.42
N GLN A 64 10.29 -1.69 6.06
CA GLN A 64 9.05 -2.21 6.65
C GLN A 64 8.50 -1.35 7.81
N GLN A 65 9.25 -0.39 8.31
CA GLN A 65 8.72 0.55 9.31
C GLN A 65 7.73 1.54 8.70
N PHE A 66 7.90 1.85 7.41
CA PHE A 66 7.15 2.86 6.68
C PHE A 66 6.50 2.36 5.38
N HIS A 67 6.60 1.05 5.14
CA HIS A 67 5.95 0.35 4.04
C HIS A 67 5.61 -1.08 4.48
N ASP A 68 4.32 -1.36 4.75
CA ASP A 68 3.85 -2.66 5.20
C ASP A 68 2.45 -2.95 4.64
N HIS A 69 2.23 -4.15 4.10
CA HIS A 69 1.03 -4.50 3.35
C HIS A 69 0.75 -3.52 2.20
N ASP A 70 -0.40 -2.84 2.23
CA ASP A 70 -0.74 -1.75 1.32
C ASP A 70 -0.54 -0.36 1.94
N LEU A 71 -0.05 -0.32 3.19
CA LEU A 71 0.25 0.92 3.89
C LEU A 71 1.63 1.44 3.52
N TYR A 72 1.73 2.73 3.29
CA TYR A 72 3.00 3.42 3.12
C TYR A 72 2.86 4.90 3.49
N VAL A 73 3.98 5.52 3.82
CA VAL A 73 4.01 6.95 4.11
C VAL A 73 4.08 7.73 2.81
N PHE A 74 3.14 8.66 2.65
CA PHE A 74 3.09 9.62 1.55
C PHE A 74 3.26 11.02 2.10
N CYS A 75 4.14 11.84 1.50
CA CYS A 75 4.38 13.21 1.96
C CYS A 75 4.41 14.21 0.81
N PHE A 76 4.07 15.45 1.14
CA PHE A 76 4.27 16.61 0.28
C PHE A 76 4.73 17.82 1.09
N ASP A 77 5.44 18.73 0.46
CA ASP A 77 5.81 20.02 1.04
C ASP A 77 4.58 20.93 1.08
N ALA A 78 4.20 21.36 2.29
CA ALA A 78 3.01 22.19 2.50
C ALA A 78 3.19 23.64 1.98
N SER A 79 4.40 24.06 1.64
CA SER A 79 4.65 25.41 1.11
C SER A 79 4.44 25.50 -0.41
N ASP A 80 4.87 24.49 -1.17
CA ASP A 80 4.78 24.49 -2.63
C ASP A 80 3.91 23.36 -3.23
N GLY A 81 3.48 22.40 -2.40
CA GLY A 81 2.64 21.28 -2.78
C GLY A 81 3.38 20.12 -3.44
N LYS A 82 4.70 20.16 -3.57
CA LYS A 82 5.44 19.07 -4.22
C LYS A 82 5.49 17.82 -3.38
N ILE A 83 5.21 16.69 -3.99
CA ILE A 83 5.32 15.37 -3.35
C ILE A 83 6.79 15.07 -3.08
N THR A 84 7.12 14.85 -1.81
CA THR A 84 8.48 14.62 -1.30
C THR A 84 8.72 13.15 -0.95
N ALA A 85 7.68 12.42 -0.56
CA ALA A 85 7.76 10.97 -0.34
C ALA A 85 6.56 10.24 -0.95
N ASP A 86 6.88 9.19 -1.69
CA ASP A 86 5.95 8.25 -2.30
C ASP A 86 6.74 6.99 -2.69
N SER A 87 6.32 5.83 -2.20
CA SER A 87 6.94 4.54 -2.56
C SER A 87 6.71 4.17 -4.04
N SER A 88 5.69 4.75 -4.67
CA SER A 88 5.48 4.73 -6.12
C SER A 88 6.31 5.83 -6.76
N THR A 89 7.40 5.49 -7.38
CA THR A 89 8.40 6.44 -7.92
C THR A 89 7.88 7.44 -8.96
N GLY A 90 6.61 7.35 -9.35
CA GLY A 90 6.04 8.19 -10.39
C GLY A 90 5.52 9.55 -9.94
N LEU A 91 5.23 9.76 -8.65
CA LEU A 91 4.56 10.96 -8.17
C LEU A 91 5.48 11.98 -7.50
N ARG A 92 6.70 11.61 -7.13
CA ARG A 92 7.65 12.55 -6.50
C ARG A 92 7.94 13.76 -7.37
N GLY A 93 7.91 14.95 -6.77
CA GLY A 93 8.11 16.22 -7.45
C GLY A 93 6.89 16.76 -8.17
N ILE A 94 5.82 15.96 -8.31
CA ILE A 94 4.53 16.41 -8.83
C ILE A 94 3.84 17.26 -7.75
N ASP A 95 3.12 18.30 -8.17
CA ASP A 95 2.29 19.09 -7.27
C ASP A 95 1.03 18.28 -6.89
N ILE A 96 0.87 18.00 -5.58
CA ILE A 96 -0.26 17.22 -5.06
C ILE A 96 -1.61 17.81 -5.48
N ARG A 97 -1.72 19.13 -5.59
CA ARG A 97 -2.97 19.82 -5.99
C ARG A 97 -3.47 19.41 -7.38
N THR A 98 -2.59 18.87 -8.21
CA THR A 98 -2.94 18.38 -9.55
C THR A 98 -3.52 16.96 -9.55
N LEU A 99 -3.40 16.22 -8.44
CA LEU A 99 -3.89 14.85 -8.35
C LEU A 99 -5.42 14.82 -8.26
N LYS A 100 -6.01 14.06 -9.18
CA LYS A 100 -7.45 13.83 -9.26
C LYS A 100 -7.75 12.35 -9.39
N LEU A 101 -8.84 11.93 -8.77
CA LEU A 101 -9.42 10.59 -8.92
C LEU A 101 -10.78 10.75 -9.61
N LYS A 102 -10.81 10.56 -10.93
CA LYS A 102 -11.95 10.94 -11.77
C LYS A 102 -12.24 12.45 -11.59
N ASP A 103 -13.41 12.78 -11.02
CA ASP A 103 -13.84 14.17 -10.78
C ASP A 103 -13.50 14.67 -9.36
N ASP A 104 -12.97 13.81 -8.47
CA ASP A 104 -12.56 14.18 -7.11
C ASP A 104 -11.18 14.85 -7.13
N PRO A 105 -11.06 16.14 -6.79
CA PRO A 105 -9.80 16.85 -6.67
C PRO A 105 -9.11 16.48 -5.34
N MET A 106 -8.91 15.19 -5.09
CA MET A 106 -8.43 14.62 -3.82
C MET A 106 -7.13 15.29 -3.35
N GLY A 107 -6.20 15.54 -4.26
CA GLY A 107 -4.92 16.16 -3.90
C GLY A 107 -5.05 17.61 -3.46
N GLN A 108 -5.93 18.41 -4.08
CA GLN A 108 -6.23 19.77 -3.63
C GLN A 108 -6.89 19.74 -2.25
N ARG A 109 -7.80 18.80 -2.00
CA ARG A 109 -8.46 18.65 -0.70
C ARG A 109 -7.47 18.29 0.41
N ALA A 110 -6.53 17.38 0.15
CA ALA A 110 -5.45 17.03 1.09
C ALA A 110 -4.60 18.28 1.40
N TYR A 111 -4.18 19.01 0.37
CA TYR A 111 -3.42 20.23 0.54
C TYR A 111 -4.14 21.27 1.40
N ASP A 112 -5.44 21.54 1.14
CA ASP A 112 -6.22 22.55 1.85
C ASP A 112 -6.44 22.21 3.33
N ILE A 113 -6.62 20.91 3.65
CA ILE A 113 -6.81 20.44 5.02
C ILE A 113 -5.64 20.84 5.92
N VAL A 114 -4.40 20.67 5.44
CA VAL A 114 -3.21 20.90 6.27
C VAL A 114 -2.80 22.36 6.34
N GLN A 115 -3.27 23.24 5.42
CA GLN A 115 -2.95 24.65 5.49
C GLN A 115 -3.54 25.33 6.75
N SER A 116 -4.71 24.89 7.20
CA SER A 116 -5.39 25.41 8.38
C SER A 116 -5.24 24.56 9.63
N ALA A 117 -4.62 23.38 9.51
CA ALA A 117 -4.46 22.47 10.64
C ALA A 117 -3.33 22.91 11.57
N PRO A 118 -3.50 22.79 12.91
CA PRO A 118 -2.38 22.90 13.83
C PRO A 118 -1.30 21.86 13.52
N GLN A 119 -0.03 22.22 13.80
CA GLN A 119 1.08 21.27 13.68
C GLN A 119 0.80 19.98 14.46
N GLU A 120 1.19 18.85 13.86
CA GLU A 120 1.07 17.50 14.42
C GLU A 120 -0.37 17.05 14.72
N SER A 121 -1.39 17.84 14.37
CA SER A 121 -2.78 17.39 14.52
C SER A 121 -3.16 16.49 13.35
N VAL A 122 -3.59 15.27 13.66
CA VAL A 122 -4.06 14.32 12.63
C VAL A 122 -5.39 14.80 12.07
N ARG A 123 -5.48 14.83 10.75
CA ARG A 123 -6.67 15.09 9.95
C ARG A 123 -6.99 13.89 9.09
N THR A 124 -8.22 13.79 8.66
CA THR A 124 -8.70 12.71 7.81
C THR A 124 -9.24 13.23 6.50
N LEU A 125 -8.96 12.50 5.43
CA LEU A 125 -9.54 12.73 4.11
C LEU A 125 -10.12 11.41 3.59
N ASP A 126 -11.42 11.39 3.35
CA ASP A 126 -12.09 10.24 2.73
C ASP A 126 -12.10 10.39 1.21
N TYR A 127 -11.79 9.31 0.52
CA TYR A 127 -11.82 9.21 -0.94
C TYR A 127 -12.06 7.77 -1.37
N SER A 128 -12.19 7.51 -2.68
CA SER A 128 -12.33 6.16 -3.20
C SER A 128 -11.16 5.81 -4.10
N PHE A 129 -10.56 4.64 -3.88
CA PHE A 129 -9.44 4.14 -4.69
C PHE A 129 -9.56 2.63 -4.88
N PRO A 130 -9.18 2.07 -6.04
CA PRO A 130 -9.20 0.63 -6.24
C PRO A 130 -8.29 -0.09 -5.26
N LYS A 131 -8.78 -1.20 -4.66
CA LYS A 131 -7.94 -2.09 -3.86
C LYS A 131 -6.88 -2.76 -4.74
N PRO A 132 -5.70 -3.11 -4.19
CA PRO A 132 -4.67 -3.84 -4.94
C PRO A 132 -5.26 -5.05 -5.68
N GLY A 133 -4.91 -5.18 -6.98
CA GLY A 133 -5.41 -6.26 -7.83
C GLY A 133 -6.85 -6.12 -8.33
N THR A 134 -7.54 -5.01 -8.04
CA THR A 134 -8.90 -4.73 -8.53
C THR A 134 -8.96 -3.41 -9.33
N MET A 135 -10.07 -3.22 -10.05
CA MET A 135 -10.38 -1.95 -10.73
C MET A 135 -11.58 -1.25 -10.09
N GLU A 136 -12.22 -1.86 -9.11
CA GLU A 136 -13.40 -1.37 -8.42
C GLU A 136 -13.00 -0.37 -7.33
N PRO A 137 -13.52 0.88 -7.35
CA PRO A 137 -13.27 1.85 -6.30
C PRO A 137 -13.81 1.35 -4.96
N ALA A 138 -12.99 1.42 -3.93
CA ALA A 138 -13.35 1.09 -2.55
C ALA A 138 -13.11 2.31 -1.64
N PRO A 139 -13.89 2.48 -0.56
CA PRO A 139 -13.65 3.54 0.41
C PRO A 139 -12.26 3.45 1.01
N LYS A 140 -11.54 4.56 0.98
CA LYS A 140 -10.19 4.69 1.55
C LYS A 140 -10.12 5.97 2.38
N GLN A 141 -9.41 5.93 3.50
CA GLN A 141 -9.21 7.09 4.36
C GLN A 141 -7.71 7.40 4.46
N PHE A 142 -7.34 8.64 4.26
CA PHE A 142 -6.00 9.17 4.45
C PHE A 142 -5.93 9.89 5.78
N LEU A 143 -5.07 9.41 6.67
CA LEU A 143 -4.70 10.08 7.91
C LEU A 143 -3.48 10.92 7.62
N GLU A 144 -3.53 12.23 7.87
CA GLU A 144 -2.39 13.10 7.61
C GLU A 144 -2.15 14.09 8.74
N ALA A 145 -0.88 14.48 8.91
CA ALA A 145 -0.44 15.49 9.85
C ALA A 145 0.70 16.32 9.26
N ARG A 146 0.76 17.59 9.65
CA ARG A 146 1.84 18.50 9.25
C ARG A 146 2.92 18.57 10.32
N VAL A 147 4.18 18.40 9.92
CA VAL A 147 5.38 18.58 10.75
C VAL A 147 6.34 19.52 10.02
N GLY A 148 6.49 20.72 10.54
CA GLY A 148 7.25 21.77 9.83
C GLY A 148 6.62 22.10 8.48
N ASN A 149 7.37 21.93 7.40
CA ASN A 149 6.87 22.08 6.03
C ASN A 149 6.39 20.79 5.40
N GLN A 150 6.60 19.63 6.02
CA GLN A 150 6.13 18.37 5.49
C GLN A 150 4.70 18.08 5.97
N SER A 151 3.79 17.77 5.05
CA SER A 151 2.55 17.08 5.37
C SER A 151 2.72 15.63 4.98
N CYS A 152 2.61 14.73 5.94
CA CYS A 152 2.75 13.30 5.72
C CYS A 152 1.53 12.54 6.21
N GLY A 153 1.21 11.45 5.54
CA GLY A 153 0.07 10.63 5.92
C GLY A 153 0.20 9.19 5.46
N VAL A 154 -0.75 8.39 5.95
CA VAL A 154 -0.91 6.98 5.62
C VAL A 154 -2.38 6.72 5.31
N ALA A 155 -2.66 6.00 4.23
CA ALA A 155 -4.02 5.69 3.81
C ALA A 155 -4.33 4.20 4.00
N TYR A 156 -5.55 3.90 4.46
CA TYR A 156 -6.06 2.53 4.62
C TYR A 156 -7.46 2.39 4.02
N TYR A 157 -7.84 1.17 3.63
CA TYR A 157 -9.20 0.86 3.17
C TYR A 157 -10.15 0.65 4.35
N GLN A 158 -11.36 1.22 4.22
CA GLN A 158 -12.43 1.08 5.21
C GLN A 158 -13.23 -0.22 5.03
#